data_b3fafeb2445bdf60b18757c989e0bbc4
#
_entry.id   b3fafeb2445bdf60b18757c989e0bbc4
#
_cell.length_a   1.000
_cell.length_b   1.000
_cell.length_c   1.000
_cell.angle_alpha   90.00
_cell.angle_beta   90.00
_cell.angle_gamma   90.00
#
_symmetry.space_group_name_H-M   'P 1'
#
loop_
_entity.id
_entity.type
_entity.pdbx_description
1 polymer ?
#
loop_
_entity_poly.entity_id
_entity_poly.type
_entity_poly.pdbx_seq_one_letter_code
_entity_poly.pdbx_strand_id
1 'polypeptide(L)'
;WTDTADGSTRHTLLLNYAKSKDKKWYDLELQLDFMLEGDTPYYITELTSILTSTEDVETLTERFLVNWEGNSGDKVLERQNNAKQIHAFLNQQVRGGGALASSWNFPEEYKSKVEHPPTQASMTTQQGSGYEVGQCTWYAYNRLVELGTITDLSGAYGYLGNGQDW
;
A
#
# COMPACT_ATOMS: atom_id res chain seq x y z
N TRP A 1 -0.08 2.88 -6.33
CA TRP A 1 -0.60 3.87 -7.29
C TRP A 1 -0.13 3.49 -8.70
N THR A 2 -1.03 3.40 -9.65
CA THR A 2 -0.72 2.88 -11.00
C THR A 2 -1.36 3.78 -12.05
N ASP A 3 -0.65 4.00 -13.14
CA ASP A 3 -1.21 4.48 -14.39
C ASP A 3 -1.52 3.24 -15.25
N THR A 4 -2.68 3.19 -15.86
CA THR A 4 -3.13 2.06 -16.65
C THR A 4 -3.33 2.42 -18.11
N ALA A 5 -3.24 1.45 -19.02
CA ALA A 5 -3.43 1.66 -20.45
C ALA A 5 -4.85 2.11 -20.83
N ASP A 6 -5.84 1.85 -19.99
CA ASP A 6 -7.24 2.27 -20.13
C ASP A 6 -7.53 3.68 -19.62
N GLY A 7 -6.50 4.41 -19.16
CA GLY A 7 -6.57 5.83 -18.84
C GLY A 7 -6.58 6.20 -17.36
N SER A 8 -6.35 5.27 -16.44
CA SER A 8 -6.08 5.65 -15.05
C SER A 8 -4.71 6.36 -14.98
N THR A 9 -4.67 7.50 -14.33
CA THR A 9 -3.47 8.34 -14.18
C THR A 9 -3.15 8.62 -12.70
N ARG A 10 -3.56 7.74 -11.79
CA ARG A 10 -3.44 7.98 -10.35
C ARG A 10 -2.00 8.11 -9.88
N HIS A 11 -1.05 7.40 -10.48
CA HIS A 11 0.37 7.57 -10.19
C HIS A 11 0.87 8.94 -10.68
N THR A 12 0.55 9.32 -11.91
CA THR A 12 0.88 10.65 -12.44
C THR A 12 0.29 11.77 -11.58
N LEU A 13 -0.96 11.62 -11.12
CA LEU A 13 -1.60 12.59 -10.21
C LEU A 13 -0.85 12.69 -8.87
N LEU A 14 -0.47 11.57 -8.27
CA LEU A 14 0.34 11.55 -7.04
C LEU A 14 1.68 12.27 -7.21
N LEU A 15 2.38 12.03 -8.33
CA LEU A 15 3.64 12.73 -8.62
C LEU A 15 3.45 14.24 -8.74
N ASN A 16 2.40 14.68 -9.42
CA ASN A 16 2.07 16.09 -9.56
C ASN A 16 1.66 16.73 -8.21
N TYR A 17 0.88 15.99 -7.41
CA TYR A 17 0.49 16.40 -6.07
C TYR A 17 1.71 16.56 -5.16
N ALA A 18 2.60 15.59 -5.14
CA ALA A 18 3.86 15.64 -4.38
C ALA A 18 4.71 16.85 -4.77
N LYS A 19 4.84 17.10 -6.07
CA LYS A 19 5.55 18.28 -6.59
C LYS A 19 4.90 19.60 -6.12
N SER A 20 3.58 19.67 -6.10
CA SER A 20 2.84 20.87 -5.65
C SER A 20 3.01 21.17 -4.16
N LYS A 21 3.27 20.12 -3.36
CA LYS A 21 3.48 20.21 -1.91
C LYS A 21 4.96 20.28 -1.52
N ASP A 22 5.89 20.27 -2.49
CA ASP A 22 7.34 20.17 -2.29
C ASP A 22 7.75 18.99 -1.38
N LYS A 23 7.04 17.87 -1.52
CA LYS A 23 7.27 16.62 -0.78
C LYS A 23 7.67 15.48 -1.72
N LYS A 24 8.19 14.41 -1.14
CA LYS A 24 8.47 13.18 -1.87
C LYS A 24 7.18 12.38 -2.06
N TRP A 25 6.95 11.85 -3.27
CA TRP A 25 5.74 11.07 -3.58
C TRP A 25 5.57 9.82 -2.69
N TYR A 26 6.65 9.30 -2.12
CA TYR A 26 6.66 8.15 -1.21
C TYR A 26 6.57 8.54 0.28
N ASP A 27 6.39 9.81 0.60
CA ASP A 27 6.08 10.27 1.96
C ASP A 27 4.70 9.75 2.37
N LEU A 28 4.61 9.08 3.53
CA LEU A 28 3.36 8.46 3.97
C LEU A 28 2.26 9.48 4.21
N GLU A 29 2.58 10.59 4.88
CA GLU A 29 1.62 11.66 5.17
C GLU A 29 1.08 12.25 3.85
N LEU A 30 1.98 12.52 2.89
CA LEU A 30 1.58 13.00 1.57
C LEU A 30 0.63 12.02 0.85
N GLN A 31 0.90 10.71 0.92
CA GLN A 31 0.04 9.72 0.27
C GLN A 31 -1.34 9.64 0.93
N LEU A 32 -1.42 9.79 2.26
CA LEU A 32 -2.70 9.85 2.97
C LEU A 32 -3.47 11.13 2.61
N ASP A 33 -2.80 12.27 2.54
CA ASP A 33 -3.40 13.52 2.08
C ASP A 33 -3.88 13.40 0.62
N PHE A 34 -3.08 12.78 -0.24
CA PHE A 34 -3.45 12.54 -1.63
C PHE A 34 -4.73 11.71 -1.76
N MET A 35 -4.89 10.65 -0.95
CA MET A 35 -6.10 9.84 -0.95
C MET A 35 -7.37 10.65 -0.65
N LEU A 36 -7.26 11.68 0.18
CA LEU A 36 -8.39 12.46 0.67
C LEU A 36 -8.66 13.73 -0.15
N GLU A 37 -7.64 14.30 -0.81
CA GLU A 37 -7.80 15.60 -1.48
C GLU A 37 -7.10 15.71 -2.85
N GLY A 38 -6.16 14.84 -3.18
CA GLY A 38 -5.33 14.94 -4.39
C GLY A 38 -5.70 13.99 -5.51
N ASP A 39 -6.43 12.93 -5.22
CA ASP A 39 -6.88 11.92 -6.18
C ASP A 39 -8.04 12.44 -7.05
N THR A 40 -8.54 11.63 -7.96
CA THR A 40 -9.71 12.04 -8.75
C THR A 40 -10.97 12.16 -7.88
N PRO A 41 -11.92 13.02 -8.23
CA PRO A 41 -13.15 13.21 -7.43
C PRO A 41 -13.92 11.92 -7.16
N TYR A 42 -13.89 10.97 -8.09
CA TYR A 42 -14.54 9.67 -7.90
C TYR A 42 -13.94 8.90 -6.71
N TYR A 43 -12.61 8.76 -6.67
CA TYR A 43 -11.94 8.00 -5.60
C TYR A 43 -11.99 8.72 -4.25
N ILE A 44 -11.90 10.05 -4.24
CA ILE A 44 -12.08 10.85 -3.01
C ILE A 44 -13.48 10.64 -2.45
N THR A 45 -14.51 10.70 -3.29
CA THR A 45 -15.90 10.51 -2.88
C THR A 45 -16.14 9.10 -2.35
N GLU A 46 -15.65 8.08 -3.05
CA GLU A 46 -15.80 6.69 -2.62
C GLU A 46 -15.08 6.42 -1.30
N LEU A 47 -13.84 6.87 -1.15
CA LEU A 47 -13.10 6.73 0.10
C LEU A 47 -13.81 7.45 1.26
N THR A 48 -14.24 8.68 1.05
CA THR A 48 -14.99 9.43 2.06
C THR A 48 -16.27 8.71 2.47
N SER A 49 -17.01 8.16 1.50
CA SER A 49 -18.20 7.37 1.75
C SER A 49 -17.91 6.12 2.58
N ILE A 50 -16.81 5.41 2.29
CA ILE A 50 -16.37 4.25 3.07
C ILE A 50 -16.02 4.66 4.51
N LEU A 51 -15.23 5.70 4.68
CA LEU A 51 -14.74 6.16 5.99
C LEU A 51 -15.86 6.69 6.91
N THR A 52 -16.95 7.16 6.34
CA THR A 52 -18.10 7.70 7.09
C THR A 52 -19.29 6.74 7.19
N SER A 53 -19.16 5.55 6.61
CA SER A 53 -20.23 4.54 6.59
C SER A 53 -20.38 3.85 7.94
N THR A 54 -21.60 3.35 8.18
CA THR A 54 -21.95 2.49 9.32
C THR A 54 -22.19 1.03 8.90
N GLU A 55 -21.86 0.69 7.66
CA GLU A 55 -21.90 -0.69 7.18
C GLU A 55 -20.89 -1.56 7.92
N ASP A 56 -21.07 -2.88 7.83
CA ASP A 56 -20.11 -3.81 8.45
C ASP A 56 -18.73 -3.78 7.76
N VAL A 57 -17.72 -4.21 8.49
CA VAL A 57 -16.33 -4.13 8.04
C VAL A 57 -16.07 -5.01 6.81
N GLU A 58 -16.79 -6.10 6.64
CA GLU A 58 -16.69 -6.97 5.46
C GLU A 58 -17.17 -6.25 4.20
N THR A 59 -18.33 -5.63 4.27
CA THR A 59 -18.88 -4.84 3.16
C THR A 59 -17.96 -3.68 2.79
N LEU A 60 -17.47 -2.95 3.79
CA LEU A 60 -16.53 -1.83 3.56
C LEU A 60 -15.19 -2.28 2.97
N THR A 61 -14.70 -3.45 3.38
CA THR A 61 -13.47 -4.03 2.82
C THR A 61 -13.64 -4.38 1.35
N GLU A 62 -14.76 -4.98 0.97
CA GLU A 62 -15.06 -5.30 -0.42
C GLU A 62 -15.25 -4.05 -1.26
N ARG A 63 -15.99 -3.06 -0.76
CA ARG A 63 -16.14 -1.75 -1.43
C ARG A 63 -14.79 -1.06 -1.66
N PHE A 64 -13.93 -1.07 -0.68
CA PHE A 64 -12.58 -0.49 -0.81
C PHE A 64 -11.79 -1.21 -1.90
N LEU A 65 -11.79 -2.55 -1.88
CA LEU A 65 -11.09 -3.37 -2.85
C LEU A 65 -11.59 -3.14 -4.27
N VAL A 66 -12.91 -3.20 -4.47
CA VAL A 66 -13.50 -3.17 -5.81
C VAL A 66 -13.58 -1.74 -6.36
N ASN A 67 -14.10 -0.81 -5.57
CA ASN A 67 -14.41 0.52 -6.06
C ASN A 67 -13.23 1.49 -5.94
N TRP A 68 -12.45 1.38 -4.87
CA TRP A 68 -11.34 2.30 -4.65
C TRP A 68 -10.00 1.79 -5.19
N GLU A 69 -9.66 0.51 -4.95
CA GLU A 69 -8.45 -0.10 -5.53
C GLU A 69 -8.64 -0.47 -7.01
N GLY A 70 -9.88 -0.65 -7.48
CA GLY A 70 -10.17 -1.11 -8.84
C GLY A 70 -9.85 -2.59 -9.06
N ASN A 71 -9.82 -3.38 -7.98
CA ASN A 71 -9.52 -4.81 -8.04
C ASN A 71 -10.82 -5.61 -8.26
N SER A 72 -10.79 -6.64 -9.12
CA SER A 72 -11.96 -7.47 -9.46
C SER A 72 -12.47 -8.40 -8.35
N GLY A 73 -11.93 -8.29 -7.13
CA GLY A 73 -12.35 -9.09 -5.99
C GLY A 73 -11.36 -10.19 -5.57
N ASP A 74 -10.09 -10.05 -5.92
CA ASP A 74 -9.03 -10.99 -5.50
C ASP A 74 -8.91 -11.05 -3.97
N LYS A 75 -8.90 -12.29 -3.44
CA LYS A 75 -8.73 -12.58 -2.01
C LYS A 75 -9.71 -11.84 -1.07
N VAL A 76 -10.95 -11.58 -1.53
CA VAL A 76 -11.97 -10.87 -0.73
C VAL A 76 -12.10 -11.45 0.68
N LEU A 77 -12.28 -12.78 0.81
CA LEU A 77 -12.47 -13.43 2.11
C LEU A 77 -11.25 -13.28 3.04
N GLU A 78 -10.05 -13.36 2.50
CA GLU A 78 -8.81 -13.16 3.28
C GLU A 78 -8.72 -11.70 3.76
N ARG A 79 -8.98 -10.75 2.88
CA ARG A 79 -9.00 -9.31 3.22
C ARG A 79 -10.05 -8.97 4.26
N GLN A 80 -11.26 -9.51 4.12
CA GLN A 80 -12.34 -9.33 5.11
C GLN A 80 -11.98 -9.92 6.48
N ASN A 81 -11.35 -11.10 6.51
CA ASN A 81 -10.89 -11.70 7.76
C ASN A 81 -9.80 -10.86 8.44
N ASN A 82 -8.84 -10.36 7.69
CA ASN A 82 -7.79 -9.48 8.20
C ASN A 82 -8.39 -8.15 8.72
N ALA A 83 -9.30 -7.55 7.97
CA ALA A 83 -9.98 -6.33 8.38
C ALA A 83 -10.78 -6.51 9.68
N LYS A 84 -11.50 -7.63 9.86
CA LYS A 84 -12.19 -7.97 11.12
C LYS A 84 -11.25 -8.08 12.30
N GLN A 85 -10.10 -8.72 12.12
CA GLN A 85 -9.10 -8.85 13.19
C GLN A 85 -8.54 -7.49 13.61
N ILE A 86 -8.19 -6.63 12.63
CA ILE A 86 -7.71 -5.27 12.89
C ILE A 86 -8.80 -4.43 13.56
N HIS A 87 -10.04 -4.48 13.07
CA HIS A 87 -11.17 -3.77 13.65
C HIS A 87 -11.46 -4.20 15.08
N ALA A 88 -11.44 -5.51 15.36
CA ALA A 88 -11.61 -6.03 16.73
C ALA A 88 -10.48 -5.56 17.66
N PHE A 89 -9.24 -5.60 17.18
CA PHE A 89 -8.08 -5.10 17.93
C PHE A 89 -8.21 -3.61 18.26
N LEU A 90 -8.53 -2.77 17.29
CA LEU A 90 -8.69 -1.33 17.49
C LEU A 90 -9.85 -1.03 18.47
N ASN A 91 -10.97 -1.73 18.37
CA ASN A 91 -12.09 -1.57 19.30
C ASN A 91 -11.75 -1.97 20.75
N GLN A 92 -10.88 -2.96 20.95
CA GLN A 92 -10.39 -3.31 22.28
C GLN A 92 -9.50 -2.21 22.85
N GLN A 93 -8.65 -1.60 22.04
CA GLN A 93 -7.78 -0.49 22.47
C GLN A 93 -8.60 0.75 22.87
N VAL A 94 -9.61 1.11 22.07
CA VAL A 94 -10.48 2.26 22.36
C VAL A 94 -11.30 2.04 23.63
N ARG A 95 -11.83 0.83 23.87
CA ARG A 95 -12.62 0.51 25.08
C ARG A 95 -11.76 0.41 26.34
N GLY A 96 -10.46 0.11 26.21
CA GLY A 96 -9.52 0.06 27.32
C GLY A 96 -9.00 1.42 27.80
N GLY A 97 -9.45 2.53 27.23
CA GLY A 97 -9.02 3.89 27.60
C GLY A 97 -7.56 4.18 27.26
N GLY A 98 -6.93 3.30 26.48
CA GLY A 98 -5.59 3.53 25.95
C GLY A 98 -5.67 4.55 24.82
N ALA A 99 -4.84 5.61 24.87
CA ALA A 99 -4.49 6.33 23.67
C ALA A 99 -4.15 5.31 22.59
N LEU A 100 -4.61 5.51 21.35
CA LEU A 100 -4.20 4.73 20.19
C LEU A 100 -2.70 4.55 20.31
N ALA A 101 -2.29 3.30 20.59
CA ALA A 101 -1.02 3.06 21.23
C ALA A 101 0.11 3.64 20.41
N SER A 102 0.87 4.50 21.01
CA SER A 102 2.29 4.69 20.69
C SER A 102 3.11 3.38 20.81
N SER A 103 2.46 2.24 21.05
CA SER A 103 3.05 0.91 21.13
C SER A 103 2.30 -0.09 20.26
N TRP A 104 2.23 0.17 18.95
CA TRP A 104 2.17 -0.93 18.04
C TRP A 104 3.49 -1.70 18.22
N ASN A 105 3.45 -2.77 19.00
CA ASN A 105 4.56 -3.70 19.08
C ASN A 105 4.64 -4.46 17.77
N PHE A 106 5.31 -3.85 16.83
CA PHE A 106 5.79 -4.55 15.65
C PHE A 106 6.62 -5.74 16.16
N PRO A 107 6.42 -6.96 15.61
CA PRO A 107 7.25 -8.09 15.97
C PRO A 107 8.73 -7.67 15.85
N GLU A 108 9.52 -7.91 16.91
CA GLU A 108 10.92 -7.43 17.00
C GLU A 108 11.76 -7.88 15.81
N GLU A 109 11.44 -9.04 15.21
CA GLU A 109 12.07 -9.59 14.02
C GLU A 109 11.90 -8.72 12.77
N TYR A 110 10.87 -7.87 12.71
CA TYR A 110 10.64 -6.95 11.57
C TYR A 110 11.06 -5.52 11.88
N LYS A 111 11.39 -5.20 13.13
CA LYS A 111 11.68 -3.84 13.56
C LYS A 111 12.85 -3.23 12.79
N SER A 112 13.94 -3.97 12.63
CA SER A 112 15.08 -3.51 11.85
C SER A 112 14.77 -3.27 10.36
N LYS A 113 13.81 -4.03 9.81
CA LYS A 113 13.37 -3.87 8.41
C LYS A 113 12.50 -2.63 8.23
N VAL A 114 11.69 -2.29 9.23
CA VAL A 114 10.87 -1.07 9.24
C VAL A 114 11.71 0.18 9.47
N GLU A 115 12.77 0.09 10.26
CA GLU A 115 13.70 1.18 10.55
C GLU A 115 14.62 1.55 9.38
N HIS A 116 14.65 0.73 8.31
CA HIS A 116 15.42 0.99 7.10
C HIS A 116 14.49 1.54 6.00
N PRO A 117 14.34 2.85 5.88
CA PRO A 117 13.50 3.42 4.82
C PRO A 117 14.05 3.05 3.44
N PRO A 118 13.19 2.94 2.42
CA PRO A 118 13.64 2.67 1.06
C PRO A 118 14.52 3.80 0.54
N THR A 119 15.57 3.43 -0.19
CA THR A 119 16.45 4.40 -0.85
C THR A 119 15.86 4.92 -2.15
N GLN A 120 16.40 6.01 -2.67
CA GLN A 120 16.03 6.51 -3.99
C GLN A 120 16.29 5.46 -5.09
N ALA A 121 17.32 4.62 -4.94
CA ALA A 121 17.64 3.55 -5.88
C ALA A 121 16.54 2.49 -5.92
N SER A 122 16.03 2.05 -4.77
CA SER A 122 14.91 1.08 -4.73
C SER A 122 13.60 1.65 -5.27
N MET A 123 13.47 2.97 -5.35
CA MET A 123 12.29 3.66 -5.87
C MET A 123 12.33 3.95 -7.36
N THR A 124 13.52 4.01 -7.96
CA THR A 124 13.69 4.50 -9.35
C THR A 124 14.53 3.60 -10.23
N THR A 125 15.27 2.65 -9.66
CA THR A 125 16.22 1.82 -10.39
C THR A 125 15.75 0.37 -10.44
N GLN A 126 15.80 -0.23 -11.64
CA GLN A 126 15.54 -1.66 -11.79
C GLN A 126 16.80 -2.43 -11.38
N GLN A 127 16.74 -3.13 -10.25
CA GLN A 127 17.89 -3.86 -9.70
C GLN A 127 17.90 -5.32 -10.16
N GLY A 128 18.03 -5.55 -11.48
CA GLY A 128 18.11 -6.91 -12.04
C GLY A 128 16.79 -7.66 -12.12
N SER A 129 15.70 -7.00 -11.79
CA SER A 129 14.35 -7.55 -11.80
C SER A 129 13.79 -7.64 -13.22
N GLY A 130 13.03 -8.69 -13.51
CA GLY A 130 12.21 -8.80 -14.72
C GLY A 130 10.92 -7.99 -14.69
N TYR A 131 10.65 -7.27 -13.60
CA TYR A 131 9.43 -6.48 -13.43
C TYR A 131 9.56 -5.10 -14.07
N GLU A 132 8.46 -4.63 -14.65
CA GLU A 132 8.40 -3.31 -15.24
C GLU A 132 8.49 -2.23 -14.16
N VAL A 133 9.33 -1.22 -14.40
CA VAL A 133 9.54 -0.10 -13.48
C VAL A 133 8.22 0.62 -13.19
N GLY A 134 7.95 0.86 -11.92
CA GLY A 134 6.74 1.52 -11.45
C GLY A 134 5.60 0.57 -11.05
N GLN A 135 5.75 -0.73 -11.27
CA GLN A 135 4.80 -1.73 -10.78
C GLN A 135 5.03 -2.04 -9.30
N CYS A 136 3.98 -2.44 -8.58
CA CYS A 136 4.09 -2.80 -7.16
C CYS A 136 5.06 -3.98 -6.93
N THR A 137 5.05 -4.96 -7.82
CA THR A 137 5.98 -6.10 -7.81
C THR A 137 7.43 -5.65 -8.03
N TRP A 138 7.67 -4.69 -8.94
CA TRP A 138 8.98 -4.08 -9.11
C TRP A 138 9.50 -3.44 -7.82
N TYR A 139 8.68 -2.64 -7.16
CA TYR A 139 9.05 -2.00 -5.91
C TYR A 139 9.34 -3.03 -4.81
N ALA A 140 8.44 -4.00 -4.61
CA ALA A 140 8.58 -5.04 -3.60
C ALA A 140 9.86 -5.86 -3.83
N TYR A 141 10.14 -6.25 -5.07
CA TYR A 141 11.37 -6.97 -5.42
C TYR A 141 12.62 -6.14 -5.08
N ASN A 142 12.67 -4.89 -5.53
CA ASN A 142 13.82 -4.01 -5.25
C ASN A 142 14.00 -3.79 -3.74
N ARG A 143 12.91 -3.71 -3.00
CA ARG A 143 12.96 -3.57 -1.55
C ARG A 143 13.53 -4.82 -0.87
N LEU A 144 13.17 -6.00 -1.32
CA LEU A 144 13.74 -7.25 -0.82
C LEU A 144 15.24 -7.39 -1.14
N VAL A 145 15.66 -6.93 -2.31
CA VAL A 145 17.09 -6.84 -2.68
C VAL A 145 17.82 -5.88 -1.75
N GLU A 146 17.29 -4.68 -1.55
CA GLU A 146 17.89 -3.66 -0.68
C GLU A 146 18.05 -4.14 0.77
N LEU A 147 17.06 -4.89 1.27
CA LEU A 147 17.10 -5.48 2.61
C LEU A 147 17.99 -6.73 2.71
N GLY A 148 18.61 -7.17 1.60
CA GLY A 148 19.43 -8.36 1.56
C GLY A 148 18.65 -9.67 1.71
N THR A 149 17.34 -9.65 1.54
CA THR A 149 16.49 -10.84 1.57
C THR A 149 16.65 -11.65 0.28
N ILE A 150 16.77 -10.97 -0.85
CA ILE A 150 17.13 -11.55 -2.15
C ILE A 150 18.58 -11.16 -2.44
N THR A 151 19.47 -12.14 -2.49
CA THR A 151 20.90 -11.93 -2.75
C THR A 151 21.36 -12.45 -4.11
N ASP A 152 20.63 -13.42 -4.67
CA ASP A 152 20.87 -13.95 -6.01
C ASP A 152 19.91 -13.28 -7.00
N LEU A 153 20.45 -12.42 -7.85
CA LEU A 153 19.70 -11.69 -8.87
C LEU A 153 19.71 -12.40 -10.22
N SER A 154 20.25 -13.63 -10.29
CA SER A 154 20.31 -14.43 -11.51
C SER A 154 19.13 -15.40 -11.65
N GLY A 155 18.83 -15.79 -12.88
CA GLY A 155 17.87 -16.85 -13.18
C GLY A 155 16.44 -16.55 -12.71
N ALA A 156 15.84 -17.50 -11.98
CA ALA A 156 14.45 -17.44 -11.53
C ALA A 156 14.17 -16.29 -10.55
N TYR A 157 15.16 -15.81 -9.85
CA TYR A 157 15.00 -14.72 -8.89
C TYR A 157 14.82 -13.33 -9.52
N GLY A 158 15.09 -13.21 -10.81
CA GLY A 158 14.80 -11.99 -11.56
C GLY A 158 13.31 -11.77 -11.85
N TYR A 159 12.50 -12.83 -11.72
CA TYR A 159 11.05 -12.77 -11.89
C TYR A 159 10.39 -13.87 -11.06
N LEU A 160 9.65 -13.49 -10.03
CA LEU A 160 8.99 -14.39 -9.08
C LEU A 160 7.51 -14.64 -9.39
N GLY A 161 7.05 -14.30 -10.58
CA GLY A 161 5.64 -14.37 -10.94
C GLY A 161 4.86 -13.09 -10.54
N ASN A 162 3.56 -13.19 -10.43
CA ASN A 162 2.73 -12.12 -9.89
C ASN A 162 2.89 -12.04 -8.37
N GLY A 163 2.54 -10.92 -7.76
CA GLY A 163 2.67 -10.74 -6.31
C GLY A 163 1.98 -11.80 -5.44
N GLN A 164 0.99 -12.51 -6.01
CA GLN A 164 0.33 -13.65 -5.36
C GLN A 164 1.18 -14.94 -5.38
N ASP A 165 2.22 -15.00 -6.19
CA ASP A 165 3.06 -16.20 -6.39
C ASP A 165 4.30 -16.18 -5.46
N TRP A 166 4.47 -15.11 -4.67
CA TRP A 166 5.62 -14.82 -3.80
C TRP A 166 5.55 -15.47 -2.42
#